data_3b6dcfd12a102301340256bdf66f37a7
#
_entry.id   3b6dcfd12a102301340256bdf66f37a7
#
_cell.length_a   1.000
_cell.length_b   1.000
_cell.length_c   1.000
_cell.angle_alpha   90.00
_cell.angle_beta   90.00
_cell.angle_gamma   90.00
#
_symmetry.space_group_name_H-M   'P 1'
#
loop_
_entity.id
_entity.type
_entity.pdbx_description
1 polymer ?
#
loop_
_entity_poly.entity_id
_entity_poly.type
_entity_poly.pdbx_seq_one_letter_code
_entity_poly.pdbx_strand_id
1 'polypeptide(L)'
;RLELPAFIATLGTMMVSRGLGSIVSKTKTISFPQGTAEGAWFREIFMVTKEGGLFPKNFPTGFLLLAICAAVMAVVLNKTKTGRYILSIGSNKEATRLSGINVKKYETLAYVFSGFFAALAGIAYVAVFSTAQPNTGNGFELDAIAGVVIGGTSLSGGVGSILGTIIGVFIMTVLKIGFPYIGVQSHYQLFITGIILVFAVYMDILNRK
;
A
#
# COMPACT_ATOMS: atom_id res chain seq x y z
N ARG A 1 -22.49 12.90 17.75
CA ARG A 1 -21.42 12.41 16.83
C ARG A 1 -20.58 11.40 17.61
N LEU A 2 -20.45 10.18 17.05
CA LEU A 2 -19.62 9.14 17.65
C LEU A 2 -18.16 9.56 17.48
N GLU A 3 -17.49 9.91 18.56
CA GLU A 3 -16.04 10.22 18.58
C GLU A 3 -15.25 8.91 18.76
N LEU A 4 -15.37 8.03 17.76
CA LEU A 4 -14.63 6.76 17.78
C LEU A 4 -13.14 7.03 17.52
N PRO A 5 -12.22 6.38 18.27
CA PRO A 5 -10.81 6.41 17.95
C PRO A 5 -10.58 5.89 16.50
N ALA A 6 -9.77 6.61 15.73
CA ALA A 6 -9.54 6.30 14.32
C ALA A 6 -9.07 4.85 14.10
N PHE A 7 -8.23 4.34 15.00
CA PHE A 7 -7.73 2.97 14.97
C PHE A 7 -8.86 1.92 15.06
N ILE A 8 -9.83 2.12 15.98
CA ILE A 8 -10.97 1.20 16.14
C ILE A 8 -11.88 1.25 14.91
N ALA A 9 -12.13 2.46 14.38
CA ALA A 9 -12.96 2.64 13.20
C ALA A 9 -12.35 1.94 11.96
N THR A 10 -11.03 2.08 11.75
CA THR A 10 -10.34 1.43 10.61
C THR A 10 -10.28 -0.07 10.75
N LEU A 11 -10.00 -0.62 11.94
CA LEU A 11 -10.06 -2.07 12.19
C LEU A 11 -11.46 -2.63 11.97
N GLY A 12 -12.49 -1.96 12.48
CA GLY A 12 -13.89 -2.38 12.25
C GLY A 12 -14.23 -2.40 10.76
N THR A 13 -13.86 -1.35 10.01
CA THR A 13 -14.09 -1.29 8.56
C THR A 13 -13.33 -2.39 7.81
N MET A 14 -12.11 -2.70 8.23
CA MET A 14 -11.33 -3.82 7.68
C MET A 14 -12.06 -5.17 7.87
N MET A 15 -12.54 -5.43 9.09
CA MET A 15 -13.28 -6.67 9.38
C MET A 15 -14.59 -6.78 8.60
N VAL A 16 -15.33 -5.66 8.49
CA VAL A 16 -16.55 -5.59 7.67
C VAL A 16 -16.23 -5.89 6.20
N SER A 17 -15.21 -5.27 5.63
CA SER A 17 -14.82 -5.49 4.24
C SER A 17 -14.40 -6.94 3.97
N ARG A 18 -13.64 -7.55 4.87
CA ARG A 18 -13.26 -8.98 4.77
C ARG A 18 -14.47 -9.90 4.91
N GLY A 19 -15.37 -9.61 5.86
CA GLY A 19 -16.61 -10.36 6.03
C GLY A 19 -17.49 -10.30 4.79
N LEU A 20 -17.69 -9.14 4.21
CA LEU A 20 -18.43 -8.96 2.95
C LEU A 20 -17.78 -9.74 1.80
N GLY A 21 -16.45 -9.66 1.66
CA GLY A 21 -15.71 -10.45 0.68
C GLY A 21 -15.95 -11.96 0.82
N SER A 22 -15.94 -12.48 2.06
CA SER A 22 -16.21 -13.89 2.36
C SER A 22 -17.65 -14.28 2.05
N ILE A 23 -18.63 -13.43 2.34
CA ILE A 23 -20.04 -13.65 2.04
C ILE A 23 -20.27 -13.72 0.53
N VAL A 24 -19.75 -12.73 -0.22
CA VAL A 24 -19.92 -12.65 -1.67
C VAL A 24 -19.24 -13.81 -2.39
N SER A 25 -18.02 -14.19 -1.97
CA SER A 25 -17.30 -15.33 -2.57
C SER A 25 -17.79 -16.70 -2.07
N LYS A 26 -18.71 -16.73 -1.09
CA LYS A 26 -19.12 -17.97 -0.38
C LYS A 26 -17.91 -18.74 0.16
N THR A 27 -16.89 -18.02 0.64
CA THR A 27 -15.60 -18.55 1.14
C THR A 27 -14.80 -19.37 0.12
N LYS A 28 -15.20 -19.35 -1.16
CA LYS A 28 -14.51 -20.08 -2.23
C LYS A 28 -13.40 -19.23 -2.85
N THR A 29 -12.34 -19.89 -3.28
CA THR A 29 -11.33 -19.29 -4.16
C THR A 29 -11.95 -19.09 -5.54
N ILE A 30 -11.88 -17.87 -6.05
CA ILE A 30 -12.30 -17.53 -7.41
C ILE A 30 -11.03 -17.47 -8.26
N SER A 31 -10.99 -18.29 -9.33
CA SER A 31 -9.89 -18.29 -10.29
C SER A 31 -10.29 -17.50 -11.53
N PHE A 32 -9.37 -16.68 -12.01
CA PHE A 32 -9.53 -15.92 -13.25
C PHE A 32 -9.03 -16.72 -14.46
N PRO A 33 -9.63 -16.53 -15.66
CA PRO A 33 -9.20 -17.23 -16.86
C PRO A 33 -7.71 -16.95 -17.14
N GLN A 34 -7.00 -18.00 -17.52
CA GLN A 34 -5.58 -17.92 -17.94
C GLN A 34 -5.46 -18.25 -19.44
N GLY A 35 -4.50 -17.65 -20.11
CA GLY A 35 -4.21 -17.93 -21.51
C GLY A 35 -5.02 -17.08 -22.50
N THR A 36 -5.51 -17.70 -23.58
CA THR A 36 -6.22 -17.02 -24.70
C THR A 36 -7.70 -16.73 -24.42
N ALA A 37 -8.21 -17.05 -23.21
CA ALA A 37 -9.58 -16.79 -22.84
C ALA A 37 -9.91 -15.29 -22.80
N GLU A 38 -11.18 -14.95 -23.00
CA GLU A 38 -11.68 -13.60 -22.84
C GLU A 38 -11.31 -13.08 -21.45
N GLY A 39 -10.61 -11.93 -21.39
CA GLY A 39 -10.10 -11.35 -20.12
C GLY A 39 -8.59 -11.53 -19.87
N ALA A 40 -7.86 -12.29 -20.67
CA ALA A 40 -6.40 -12.42 -20.56
C ALA A 40 -5.66 -11.07 -20.70
N TRP A 41 -6.23 -10.10 -21.42
CA TRP A 41 -5.72 -8.74 -21.57
C TRP A 41 -5.53 -8.03 -20.22
N PHE A 42 -6.38 -8.33 -19.24
CA PHE A 42 -6.31 -7.76 -17.91
C PHE A 42 -4.99 -8.11 -17.20
N ARG A 43 -4.53 -9.34 -17.38
CA ARG A 43 -3.26 -9.81 -16.83
C ARG A 43 -2.06 -9.12 -17.48
N GLU A 44 -2.16 -8.86 -18.78
CA GLU A 44 -1.08 -8.20 -19.54
C GLU A 44 -0.81 -6.76 -19.11
N ILE A 45 -1.83 -6.05 -18.62
CA ILE A 45 -1.66 -4.69 -18.09
C ILE A 45 -0.77 -4.67 -16.84
N PHE A 46 -0.83 -5.71 -15.99
CA PHE A 46 -0.19 -5.70 -14.69
C PHE A 46 1.06 -6.57 -14.58
N MET A 47 1.33 -7.43 -15.55
CA MET A 47 2.47 -8.34 -15.48
C MET A 47 3.55 -8.03 -16.51
N VAL A 48 3.36 -8.54 -17.72
CA VAL A 48 4.37 -8.53 -18.77
C VAL A 48 3.70 -8.55 -20.14
N THR A 49 4.20 -7.78 -21.09
CA THR A 49 3.68 -7.73 -22.45
C THR A 49 3.94 -9.01 -23.22
N LYS A 50 2.96 -9.43 -24.05
CA LYS A 50 3.12 -10.46 -25.08
C LYS A 50 3.70 -9.88 -26.39
N GLU A 51 4.01 -10.76 -27.32
CA GLU A 51 4.46 -10.38 -28.65
C GLU A 51 3.38 -9.56 -29.39
N GLY A 52 3.78 -8.44 -30.00
CA GLY A 52 2.89 -7.59 -30.79
C GLY A 52 2.32 -6.35 -30.09
N GLY A 53 2.69 -6.09 -28.84
CA GLY A 53 2.31 -4.87 -28.11
C GLY A 53 3.23 -3.68 -28.38
N LEU A 54 2.88 -2.52 -27.79
CA LEU A 54 3.64 -1.26 -27.90
C LEU A 54 5.06 -1.36 -27.29
N PHE A 55 5.29 -2.31 -26.40
CA PHE A 55 6.55 -2.54 -25.68
C PHE A 55 7.20 -3.86 -26.11
N PRO A 56 8.51 -4.01 -25.92
CA PRO A 56 9.21 -5.28 -26.19
C PRO A 56 8.58 -6.46 -25.45
N LYS A 57 8.72 -7.66 -25.99
CA LYS A 57 8.35 -8.91 -25.32
C LYS A 57 8.98 -8.96 -23.92
N ASN A 58 8.22 -9.41 -22.94
CA ASN A 58 8.63 -9.50 -21.53
C ASN A 58 8.89 -8.16 -20.83
N PHE A 59 8.35 -7.05 -21.33
CA PHE A 59 8.45 -5.78 -20.63
C PHE A 59 7.54 -5.77 -19.37
N PRO A 60 8.07 -5.41 -18.18
CA PRO A 60 7.31 -5.45 -16.93
C PRO A 60 6.34 -4.25 -16.84
N THR A 61 5.15 -4.37 -17.40
CA THR A 61 4.12 -3.32 -17.40
C THR A 61 3.66 -2.93 -16.00
N GLY A 62 3.60 -3.89 -15.06
CA GLY A 62 3.29 -3.60 -13.66
C GLY A 62 4.28 -2.65 -13.00
N PHE A 63 5.57 -2.75 -13.34
CA PHE A 63 6.58 -1.80 -12.86
C PHE A 63 6.38 -0.41 -13.45
N LEU A 64 6.02 -0.31 -14.72
CA LEU A 64 5.70 0.97 -15.36
C LEU A 64 4.48 1.63 -14.71
N LEU A 65 3.43 0.85 -14.42
CA LEU A 65 2.26 1.33 -13.70
C LEU A 65 2.63 1.86 -12.32
N LEU A 66 3.45 1.12 -11.56
CA LEU A 66 3.97 1.57 -10.27
C LEU A 66 4.74 2.89 -10.41
N ALA A 67 5.63 3.00 -11.40
CA ALA A 67 6.43 4.20 -11.63
C ALA A 67 5.55 5.41 -11.98
N ILE A 68 4.51 5.24 -12.81
CA ILE A 68 3.54 6.30 -13.13
C ILE A 68 2.79 6.73 -11.88
N CYS A 69 2.22 5.79 -11.11
CA CYS A 69 1.52 6.08 -9.87
C CYS A 69 2.41 6.81 -8.87
N ALA A 70 3.65 6.37 -8.73
CA ALA A 70 4.64 7.00 -7.85
C ALA A 70 4.99 8.41 -8.31
N ALA A 71 5.21 8.64 -9.61
CA ALA A 71 5.49 9.96 -10.16
C ALA A 71 4.32 10.92 -9.94
N VAL A 72 3.09 10.48 -10.21
CA VAL A 72 1.87 11.26 -9.97
C VAL A 72 1.76 11.63 -8.49
N MET A 73 1.92 10.67 -7.58
CA MET A 73 1.84 10.94 -6.15
C MET A 73 3.00 11.79 -5.63
N ALA A 74 4.20 11.65 -6.19
CA ALA A 74 5.32 12.53 -5.86
C ALA A 74 5.03 13.99 -6.25
N VAL A 75 4.42 14.22 -7.40
CA VAL A 75 3.97 15.56 -7.81
C VAL A 75 2.86 16.05 -6.89
N VAL A 76 1.85 15.22 -6.60
CA VAL A 76 0.75 15.59 -5.69
C VAL A 76 1.28 15.96 -4.32
N LEU A 77 2.17 15.17 -3.73
CA LEU A 77 2.70 15.40 -2.39
C LEU A 77 3.59 16.65 -2.33
N ASN A 78 4.54 16.79 -3.29
CA ASN A 78 5.59 17.81 -3.21
C ASN A 78 5.22 19.13 -3.90
N LYS A 79 4.40 19.10 -4.94
CA LYS A 79 4.14 20.27 -5.79
C LYS A 79 2.74 20.85 -5.63
N THR A 80 1.76 20.12 -5.05
CA THR A 80 0.39 20.62 -4.92
C THR A 80 0.08 21.20 -3.53
N LYS A 81 -0.96 22.03 -3.46
CA LYS A 81 -1.52 22.54 -2.19
C LYS A 81 -2.03 21.39 -1.32
N THR A 82 -2.63 20.38 -1.95
CA THR A 82 -3.17 19.19 -1.26
C THR A 82 -2.10 18.46 -0.46
N GLY A 83 -0.96 18.16 -1.08
CA GLY A 83 0.15 17.49 -0.39
C GLY A 83 0.70 18.32 0.77
N ARG A 84 0.92 19.63 0.56
CA ARG A 84 1.36 20.51 1.64
C ARG A 84 0.40 20.56 2.80
N TYR A 85 -0.91 20.61 2.55
CA TYR A 85 -1.91 20.63 3.62
C TYR A 85 -1.99 19.30 4.36
N ILE A 86 -1.87 18.16 3.68
CA ILE A 86 -1.82 16.83 4.31
C ILE A 86 -0.60 16.74 5.23
N LEU A 87 0.59 17.16 4.77
CA LEU A 87 1.79 17.17 5.60
C LEU A 87 1.69 18.13 6.79
N SER A 88 1.13 19.34 6.58
CA SER A 88 0.91 20.31 7.65
C SER A 88 -0.04 19.78 8.74
N ILE A 89 -1.12 19.11 8.34
CA ILE A 89 -2.07 18.47 9.28
C ILE A 89 -1.36 17.39 10.11
N GLY A 90 -0.50 16.61 9.49
CA GLY A 90 0.30 15.60 10.19
C GLY A 90 1.34 16.20 11.14
N SER A 91 1.87 17.38 10.84
CA SER A 91 2.82 18.07 11.70
C SER A 91 2.14 18.72 12.92
N ASN A 92 1.12 19.53 12.68
CA ASN A 92 0.31 20.16 13.74
C ASN A 92 -1.10 20.46 13.25
N LYS A 93 -2.04 19.60 13.65
CA LYS A 93 -3.45 19.67 13.26
C LYS A 93 -4.13 20.97 13.70
N GLU A 94 -3.87 21.42 14.94
CA GLU A 94 -4.49 22.64 15.48
C GLU A 94 -3.95 23.90 14.82
N ALA A 95 -2.63 24.02 14.64
CA ALA A 95 -2.04 25.15 13.94
C ALA A 95 -2.56 25.24 12.50
N THR A 96 -2.69 24.11 11.81
CA THR A 96 -3.23 24.04 10.45
C THR A 96 -4.70 24.47 10.42
N ARG A 97 -5.51 24.10 11.40
CA ARG A 97 -6.90 24.52 11.54
C ARG A 97 -7.01 26.03 11.77
N LEU A 98 -6.19 26.57 12.65
CA LEU A 98 -6.14 28.01 12.93
C LEU A 98 -5.70 28.84 11.72
N SER A 99 -4.92 28.24 10.82
CA SER A 99 -4.55 28.88 9.53
C SER A 99 -5.68 28.88 8.50
N GLY A 100 -6.92 28.49 8.88
CA GLY A 100 -8.09 28.51 8.00
C GLY A 100 -8.20 27.31 7.06
N ILE A 101 -7.36 26.27 7.20
CA ILE A 101 -7.39 25.09 6.35
C ILE A 101 -8.48 24.12 6.85
N ASN A 102 -9.30 23.62 5.92
CA ASN A 102 -10.33 22.63 6.25
C ASN A 102 -9.72 21.24 6.47
N VAL A 103 -9.30 20.98 7.72
CA VAL A 103 -8.63 19.73 8.13
C VAL A 103 -9.44 18.49 7.73
N LYS A 104 -10.76 18.48 7.99
CA LYS A 104 -11.63 17.32 7.69
C LYS A 104 -11.59 16.95 6.21
N LYS A 105 -11.60 17.94 5.31
CA LYS A 105 -11.53 17.71 3.86
C LYS A 105 -10.24 16.99 3.46
N TYR A 106 -9.10 17.44 3.97
CA TYR A 106 -7.80 16.88 3.58
C TYR A 106 -7.48 15.55 4.27
N GLU A 107 -7.95 15.34 5.50
CA GLU A 107 -7.94 14.02 6.14
C GLU A 107 -8.76 13.01 5.33
N THR A 108 -10.00 13.37 4.98
CA THR A 108 -10.85 12.49 4.15
C THR A 108 -10.19 12.20 2.80
N LEU A 109 -9.56 13.19 2.16
CA LEU A 109 -8.88 13.01 0.88
C LEU A 109 -7.69 12.05 1.00
N ALA A 110 -6.94 12.09 2.10
CA ALA A 110 -5.85 11.14 2.36
C ALA A 110 -6.37 9.70 2.45
N TYR A 111 -7.50 9.47 3.15
CA TYR A 111 -8.15 8.15 3.18
C TYR A 111 -8.67 7.71 1.81
N VAL A 112 -9.22 8.64 1.02
CA VAL A 112 -9.67 8.33 -0.35
C VAL A 112 -8.50 7.89 -1.23
N PHE A 113 -7.35 8.57 -1.18
CA PHE A 113 -6.14 8.14 -1.89
C PHE A 113 -5.68 6.76 -1.41
N SER A 114 -5.64 6.52 -0.11
CA SER A 114 -5.27 5.21 0.45
C SER A 114 -6.19 4.11 -0.07
N GLY A 115 -7.52 4.31 -0.01
CA GLY A 115 -8.49 3.34 -0.52
C GLY A 115 -8.38 3.10 -2.02
N PHE A 116 -8.15 4.15 -2.81
CA PHE A 116 -7.94 4.03 -4.25
C PHE A 116 -6.72 3.17 -4.59
N PHE A 117 -5.57 3.44 -3.96
CA PHE A 117 -4.36 2.66 -4.20
C PHE A 117 -4.44 1.25 -3.64
N ALA A 118 -5.16 1.04 -2.53
CA ALA A 118 -5.43 -0.30 -2.02
C ALA A 118 -6.27 -1.13 -3.00
N ALA A 119 -7.31 -0.53 -3.60
CA ALA A 119 -8.12 -1.18 -4.64
C ALA A 119 -7.28 -1.51 -5.89
N LEU A 120 -6.45 -0.57 -6.35
CA LEU A 120 -5.55 -0.78 -7.48
C LEU A 120 -4.55 -1.93 -7.20
N ALA A 121 -4.00 -1.98 -5.99
CA ALA A 121 -3.11 -3.07 -5.56
C ALA A 121 -3.83 -4.42 -5.51
N GLY A 122 -5.08 -4.45 -5.05
CA GLY A 122 -5.92 -5.66 -5.08
C GLY A 122 -6.17 -6.17 -6.49
N ILE A 123 -6.47 -5.26 -7.43
CA ILE A 123 -6.63 -5.58 -8.85
C ILE A 123 -5.33 -6.14 -9.43
N ALA A 124 -4.19 -5.49 -9.16
CA ALA A 124 -2.88 -5.94 -9.62
C ALA A 124 -2.53 -7.32 -9.04
N TYR A 125 -2.85 -7.57 -7.77
CA TYR A 125 -2.64 -8.87 -7.13
C TYR A 125 -3.39 -9.99 -7.86
N VAL A 126 -4.68 -9.78 -8.13
CA VAL A 126 -5.51 -10.76 -8.85
C VAL A 126 -4.99 -11.00 -10.27
N ALA A 127 -4.54 -9.95 -10.95
CA ALA A 127 -3.95 -10.08 -12.29
C ALA A 127 -2.68 -10.95 -12.30
N VAL A 128 -1.82 -10.79 -11.27
CA VAL A 128 -0.57 -11.55 -11.14
C VAL A 128 -0.82 -13.00 -10.77
N PHE A 129 -1.61 -13.23 -9.71
CA PHE A 129 -1.81 -14.58 -9.16
C PHE A 129 -2.99 -15.34 -9.78
N SER A 130 -3.83 -14.67 -10.57
CA SER A 130 -5.04 -15.23 -11.21
C SER A 130 -6.03 -15.87 -10.23
N THR A 131 -5.95 -15.55 -8.96
CA THR A 131 -6.81 -16.06 -7.90
C THR A 131 -7.21 -14.95 -6.93
N ALA A 132 -8.44 -14.99 -6.47
CA ALA A 132 -8.94 -14.16 -5.40
C ALA A 132 -9.48 -15.05 -4.27
N GLN A 133 -9.00 -14.82 -3.05
CA GLN A 133 -9.46 -15.49 -1.85
C GLN A 133 -9.79 -14.44 -0.78
N PRO A 134 -10.81 -14.66 0.06
CA PRO A 134 -11.20 -13.70 1.10
C PRO A 134 -10.08 -13.35 2.09
N ASN A 135 -9.18 -14.30 2.36
CA ASN A 135 -8.06 -14.12 3.29
C ASN A 135 -6.76 -13.65 2.62
N THR A 136 -6.78 -13.42 1.31
CA THR A 136 -5.62 -12.88 0.59
C THR A 136 -5.26 -11.49 1.13
N GLY A 137 -3.98 -11.23 1.27
CA GLY A 137 -3.49 -9.93 1.76
C GLY A 137 -3.53 -9.76 3.28
N ASN A 138 -3.81 -10.81 4.04
CA ASN A 138 -3.73 -10.72 5.50
C ASN A 138 -2.28 -10.44 5.93
N GLY A 139 -2.07 -9.37 6.71
CA GLY A 139 -0.75 -8.91 7.14
C GLY A 139 -0.04 -7.97 6.16
N PHE A 140 -0.54 -7.76 4.94
CA PHE A 140 0.07 -6.82 3.98
C PHE A 140 0.03 -5.38 4.49
N GLU A 141 -0.93 -5.05 5.34
CA GLU A 141 -0.98 -3.76 6.03
C GLU A 141 0.26 -3.50 6.88
N LEU A 142 0.74 -4.52 7.61
CA LEU A 142 1.95 -4.40 8.45
C LEU A 142 3.21 -4.28 7.59
N ASP A 143 3.29 -5.01 6.49
CA ASP A 143 4.40 -4.93 5.55
C ASP A 143 4.47 -3.55 4.89
N ALA A 144 3.31 -3.01 4.49
CA ALA A 144 3.23 -1.68 3.91
C ALA A 144 3.67 -0.61 4.93
N ILE A 145 3.21 -0.69 6.17
CA ILE A 145 3.61 0.22 7.25
C ILE A 145 5.12 0.12 7.47
N ALA A 146 5.67 -1.10 7.61
CA ALA A 146 7.11 -1.30 7.78
C ALA A 146 7.91 -0.68 6.62
N GLY A 147 7.50 -0.94 5.37
CA GLY A 147 8.15 -0.37 4.20
C GLY A 147 8.11 1.16 4.17
N VAL A 148 6.97 1.77 4.51
CA VAL A 148 6.80 3.22 4.54
C VAL A 148 7.66 3.86 5.63
N VAL A 149 7.75 3.25 6.82
CA VAL A 149 8.56 3.74 7.95
C VAL A 149 10.06 3.60 7.66
N ILE A 150 10.51 2.44 7.14
CA ILE A 150 11.89 2.23 6.68
C ILE A 150 12.24 3.24 5.59
N GLY A 151 11.29 3.61 4.74
CA GLY A 151 11.43 4.65 3.73
C GLY A 151 11.49 6.08 4.28
N GLY A 152 11.45 6.28 5.60
CA GLY A 152 11.58 7.58 6.26
C GLY A 152 10.30 8.40 6.33
N THR A 153 9.14 7.79 6.10
CA THR A 153 7.84 8.43 6.37
C THR A 153 7.48 8.23 7.84
N SER A 154 7.20 9.31 8.54
CA SER A 154 6.91 9.25 9.96
C SER A 154 5.50 8.82 10.28
N LEU A 155 5.35 7.89 11.24
CA LEU A 155 4.06 7.47 11.80
C LEU A 155 3.33 8.58 12.55
N SER A 156 4.06 9.52 13.13
CA SER A 156 3.43 10.67 13.81
C SER A 156 2.95 11.75 12.84
N GLY A 157 3.23 11.61 11.54
CA GLY A 157 2.85 12.54 10.48
C GLY A 157 3.87 13.67 10.23
N GLY A 158 3.53 14.56 9.31
CA GLY A 158 4.31 15.75 8.98
C GLY A 158 5.48 15.55 8.03
N VAL A 159 6.04 14.36 7.96
CA VAL A 159 7.17 14.03 7.08
C VAL A 159 6.85 12.77 6.27
N GLY A 160 7.14 12.80 4.99
CA GLY A 160 6.98 11.65 4.10
C GLY A 160 7.61 11.88 2.74
N SER A 161 8.10 10.82 2.13
CA SER A 161 8.72 10.82 0.80
C SER A 161 8.24 9.64 -0.02
N ILE A 162 7.76 9.89 -1.23
CA ILE A 162 7.33 8.84 -2.14
C ILE A 162 8.53 7.97 -2.57
N LEU A 163 9.67 8.58 -2.89
CA LEU A 163 10.88 7.84 -3.23
C LEU A 163 11.36 6.98 -2.05
N GLY A 164 11.36 7.54 -0.85
CA GLY A 164 11.68 6.79 0.36
C GLY A 164 10.73 5.61 0.54
N THR A 165 9.43 5.81 0.40
CA THR A 165 8.42 4.74 0.49
C THR A 165 8.70 3.62 -0.50
N ILE A 166 9.01 3.94 -1.77
CA ILE A 166 9.33 2.92 -2.79
C ILE A 166 10.55 2.11 -2.38
N ILE A 167 11.62 2.77 -1.93
CA ILE A 167 12.85 2.10 -1.50
C ILE A 167 12.56 1.20 -0.30
N GLY A 168 11.85 1.69 0.71
CA GLY A 168 11.52 0.93 1.90
C GLY A 168 10.64 -0.28 1.62
N VAL A 169 9.62 -0.14 0.76
CA VAL A 169 8.78 -1.27 0.33
C VAL A 169 9.59 -2.26 -0.50
N PHE A 170 10.52 -1.78 -1.33
CA PHE A 170 11.41 -2.66 -2.10
C PHE A 170 12.33 -3.47 -1.20
N ILE A 171 12.91 -2.85 -0.16
CA ILE A 171 13.72 -3.55 0.86
C ILE A 171 12.89 -4.64 1.53
N MET A 172 11.67 -4.33 1.99
CA MET A 172 10.78 -5.31 2.62
C MET A 172 10.43 -6.47 1.69
N THR A 173 10.17 -6.17 0.41
CA THR A 173 9.85 -7.17 -0.60
C THR A 173 11.04 -8.10 -0.86
N VAL A 174 12.25 -7.53 -1.01
CA VAL A 174 13.49 -8.32 -1.19
C VAL A 174 13.73 -9.24 0.00
N LEU A 175 13.55 -8.76 1.23
CA LEU A 175 13.66 -9.60 2.42
C LEU A 175 12.65 -10.75 2.41
N LYS A 176 11.37 -10.46 2.12
CA LYS A 176 10.31 -11.48 2.08
C LYS A 176 10.53 -12.55 1.01
N ILE A 177 11.01 -12.15 -0.17
CA ILE A 177 11.30 -13.10 -1.25
C ILE A 177 12.62 -13.81 -0.99
N GLY A 178 13.60 -13.13 -0.42
CA GLY A 178 14.94 -13.68 -0.18
C GLY A 178 14.97 -14.74 0.93
N PHE A 179 14.21 -14.59 2.00
CA PHE A 179 14.21 -15.54 3.12
C PHE A 179 13.90 -16.98 2.72
N PRO A 180 12.90 -17.30 1.89
CA PRO A 180 12.68 -18.66 1.42
C PRO A 180 13.85 -19.23 0.63
N TYR A 181 14.59 -18.42 -0.14
CA TYR A 181 15.74 -18.89 -0.92
C TYR A 181 16.92 -19.35 -0.05
N ILE A 182 17.07 -18.78 1.14
CA ILE A 182 18.09 -19.20 2.12
C ILE A 182 17.56 -20.22 3.12
N GLY A 183 16.37 -20.79 2.88
CA GLY A 183 15.78 -21.84 3.72
C GLY A 183 15.13 -21.36 5.01
N VAL A 184 14.91 -20.05 5.18
CA VAL A 184 14.24 -19.52 6.37
C VAL A 184 12.74 -19.80 6.30
N GLN A 185 12.23 -20.54 7.29
CA GLN A 185 10.81 -20.90 7.39
C GLN A 185 9.94 -19.67 7.66
N SER A 186 8.66 -19.72 7.26
CA SER A 186 7.72 -18.61 7.35
C SER A 186 7.55 -18.01 8.76
N HIS A 187 7.69 -18.81 9.81
CA HIS A 187 7.57 -18.31 11.19
C HIS A 187 8.76 -17.41 11.58
N TYR A 188 9.96 -17.75 11.13
CA TYR A 188 11.13 -16.88 11.35
C TYR A 188 11.03 -15.59 10.55
N GLN A 189 10.45 -15.64 9.34
CA GLN A 189 10.19 -14.43 8.54
C GLN A 189 9.24 -13.47 9.29
N LEU A 190 8.14 -14.00 9.83
CA LEU A 190 7.19 -13.20 10.60
C LEU A 190 7.85 -12.57 11.84
N PHE A 191 8.66 -13.34 12.56
CA PHE A 191 9.40 -12.87 13.73
C PHE A 191 10.39 -11.76 13.37
N ILE A 192 11.19 -11.95 12.32
CA ILE A 192 12.19 -10.98 11.86
C ILE A 192 11.48 -9.70 11.37
N THR A 193 10.40 -9.84 10.60
CA THR A 193 9.60 -8.69 10.14
C THR A 193 9.06 -7.88 11.30
N GLY A 194 8.57 -8.54 12.35
CA GLY A 194 8.12 -7.88 13.58
C GLY A 194 9.23 -7.08 14.27
N ILE A 195 10.43 -7.65 14.39
CA ILE A 195 11.60 -6.95 14.98
C ILE A 195 11.97 -5.74 14.12
N ILE A 196 12.02 -5.90 12.79
CA ILE A 196 12.34 -4.80 11.86
C ILE A 196 11.35 -3.66 12.02
N LEU A 197 10.06 -3.97 12.13
CA LEU A 197 9.01 -2.96 12.30
C LEU A 197 9.19 -2.19 13.62
N VAL A 198 9.40 -2.89 14.73
CA VAL A 198 9.63 -2.25 16.04
C VAL A 198 10.88 -1.37 16.00
N PHE A 199 11.96 -1.87 15.40
CA PHE A 199 13.20 -1.10 15.26
C PHE A 199 13.03 0.14 14.39
N ALA A 200 12.33 0.02 13.26
CA ALA A 200 12.04 1.14 12.36
C ALA A 200 11.24 2.25 13.06
N VAL A 201 10.20 1.86 13.83
CA VAL A 201 9.40 2.81 14.63
C VAL A 201 10.23 3.46 15.72
N TYR A 202 11.08 2.69 16.40
CA TYR A 202 12.00 3.22 17.41
C TYR A 202 12.94 4.26 16.83
N MET A 203 13.52 4.01 15.66
CA MET A 203 14.38 4.96 14.96
C MET A 203 13.63 6.23 14.52
N ASP A 204 12.35 6.12 14.07
CA ASP A 204 11.52 7.28 13.76
C ASP A 204 11.33 8.18 14.99
N ILE A 205 11.08 7.60 16.16
CA ILE A 205 10.91 8.33 17.42
C ILE A 205 12.22 9.02 17.85
N LEU A 206 13.37 8.34 17.69
CA LEU A 206 14.67 8.91 18.06
C LEU A 206 15.04 10.12 17.18
N ASN A 207 14.81 10.04 15.90
CA ASN A 207 15.13 11.10 14.95
C ASN A 207 14.29 12.37 15.12
N ARG A 208 13.26 12.32 15.97
CA ARG A 208 12.38 13.46 16.28
C ARG A 208 12.72 14.21 17.55
N LYS A 209 13.58 13.65 18.39
CA LYS A 209 14.11 14.33 19.57
C LYS A 209 15.31 15.19 19.20
#